data_aa269e80a3246dfdf00907962fcbbb5e
#
_entry.id   aa269e80a3246dfdf00907962fcbbb5e
#
_cell.length_a   1.000
_cell.length_b   1.000
_cell.length_c   1.000
_cell.angle_alpha   90.00
_cell.angle_beta   90.00
_cell.angle_gamma   90.00
#
_symmetry.space_group_name_H-M   'P 1'
#
loop_
_entity.id
_entity.type
_entity.pdbx_description
1 polymer ?
#
loop_
_entity_poly.entity_id
_entity_poly.type
_entity_poly.pdbx_seq_one_letter_code
_entity_poly.pdbx_strand_id
1 'polypeptide(L)'
;MKTVWVFGDSFSTLFGDWSVETWSVPYCNWKGYIPKTFGNIISENYNMELKSLSRGGLDNETIFELIYNNAPLIKEDDIVIIGWSIKERYRLAGKDNRWVTIIPNYDTNMSTLSNISVKTLDEVLFNRTSLLHVDEFIDRRNFVNWLFRNNKLIQWTPFKDQFGFVFGFSGIGRIGEETKNEVNDGHYSERGHIQLANKFTELLNDDDLRNKLNSMEYVKNKLI
;
A
#
# COMPACT_ATOMS: atom_id res chain seq x y z
N MET A 1 -2.63 15.67 19.99
CA MET A 1 -3.75 14.91 19.38
C MET A 1 -3.17 13.60 18.89
N LYS A 2 -3.89 12.49 19.03
CA LYS A 2 -3.48 11.19 18.48
C LYS A 2 -3.70 11.20 16.97
N THR A 3 -2.91 10.43 16.24
CA THR A 3 -2.87 10.46 14.78
C THR A 3 -3.04 9.06 14.17
N VAL A 4 -3.81 8.97 13.10
CA VAL A 4 -3.83 7.81 12.20
C VAL A 4 -2.84 8.09 11.06
N TRP A 5 -1.76 7.33 11.03
CA TRP A 5 -0.76 7.39 9.98
C TRP A 5 -1.06 6.34 8.92
N VAL A 6 -1.15 6.76 7.65
CA VAL A 6 -1.38 5.85 6.52
C VAL A 6 -0.22 5.98 5.55
N PHE A 7 0.46 4.86 5.30
CA PHE A 7 1.52 4.72 4.30
C PHE A 7 1.08 3.72 3.24
N GLY A 8 1.45 3.95 1.99
CA GLY A 8 1.13 2.98 0.95
C GLY A 8 1.11 3.57 -0.46
N ASP A 9 0.65 2.77 -1.40
CA ASP A 9 0.49 3.13 -2.80
C ASP A 9 -0.91 3.68 -3.12
N SER A 10 -1.30 3.63 -4.40
CA SER A 10 -2.58 4.13 -4.90
C SER A 10 -3.83 3.54 -4.23
N PHE A 11 -3.74 2.34 -3.64
CA PHE A 11 -4.85 1.72 -2.91
C PHE A 11 -5.07 2.30 -1.50
N SER A 12 -4.08 3.03 -1.00
CA SER A 12 -4.11 3.70 0.31
C SER A 12 -4.24 5.23 0.18
N THR A 13 -4.13 5.77 -1.03
CA THR A 13 -4.09 7.22 -1.30
C THR A 13 -5.49 7.82 -1.17
N LEU A 14 -5.55 9.08 -0.74
CA LEU A 14 -6.79 9.84 -0.64
C LEU A 14 -7.34 10.16 -2.03
N PHE A 15 -8.67 10.11 -2.18
CA PHE A 15 -9.30 10.65 -3.38
C PHE A 15 -9.00 12.15 -3.53
N GLY A 16 -8.74 12.57 -4.76
CA GLY A 16 -8.37 13.95 -5.07
C GLY A 16 -6.88 14.27 -4.91
N ASP A 17 -6.05 13.30 -4.47
CA ASP A 17 -4.60 13.45 -4.53
C ASP A 17 -4.13 13.48 -5.99
N TRP A 18 -3.20 14.40 -6.31
CA TRP A 18 -2.69 14.60 -7.67
C TRP A 18 -2.02 13.35 -8.27
N SER A 19 -1.45 12.48 -7.43
CA SER A 19 -0.77 11.26 -7.86
C SER A 19 -1.72 10.17 -8.37
N VAL A 20 -3.02 10.35 -8.18
CA VAL A 20 -4.08 9.42 -8.58
C VAL A 20 -5.18 10.09 -9.40
N GLU A 21 -4.91 11.26 -9.98
CA GLU A 21 -5.89 12.04 -10.77
C GLU A 21 -6.51 11.24 -11.91
N THR A 22 -5.73 10.36 -12.57
CA THR A 22 -6.17 9.62 -13.75
C THR A 22 -7.42 8.78 -13.52
N TRP A 23 -7.63 8.28 -12.31
CA TRP A 23 -8.80 7.49 -11.96
C TRP A 23 -9.66 8.12 -10.86
N SER A 24 -9.06 8.88 -9.93
CA SER A 24 -9.81 9.46 -8.81
C SER A 24 -10.71 10.62 -9.25
N VAL A 25 -10.25 11.47 -10.18
CA VAL A 25 -11.06 12.59 -10.68
C VAL A 25 -12.29 12.10 -11.44
N PRO A 26 -12.21 11.17 -12.42
CA PRO A 26 -13.39 10.60 -13.05
C PRO A 26 -14.37 9.98 -12.04
N TYR A 27 -13.86 9.27 -11.03
CA TYR A 27 -14.71 8.67 -10.01
C TYR A 27 -15.37 9.71 -9.11
N CYS A 28 -14.65 10.73 -8.65
CA CYS A 28 -15.23 11.84 -7.87
C CYS A 28 -16.29 12.60 -8.67
N ASN A 29 -16.08 12.81 -9.96
CA ASN A 29 -17.05 13.45 -10.84
C ASN A 29 -18.33 12.59 -10.99
N TRP A 30 -18.16 11.27 -11.13
CA TRP A 30 -19.29 10.34 -11.17
C TRP A 30 -20.09 10.35 -9.86
N LYS A 31 -19.42 10.44 -8.71
CA LYS A 31 -20.04 10.53 -7.37
C LYS A 31 -20.69 11.90 -7.11
N GLY A 32 -20.20 12.95 -7.76
CA GLY A 32 -20.60 14.34 -7.47
C GLY A 32 -19.98 14.94 -6.21
N TYR A 33 -19.06 14.22 -5.55
CA TYR A 33 -18.30 14.65 -4.37
C TYR A 33 -17.00 13.87 -4.22
N ILE A 34 -16.11 14.28 -3.30
CA ILE A 34 -14.88 13.54 -2.97
C ILE A 34 -15.21 12.48 -1.91
N PRO A 35 -15.14 11.17 -2.27
CA PRO A 35 -15.43 10.09 -1.33
C PRO A 35 -14.40 9.99 -0.20
N LYS A 36 -14.79 9.39 0.92
CA LYS A 36 -13.89 9.08 2.01
C LYS A 36 -13.13 7.78 1.76
N THR A 37 -11.85 7.78 2.08
CA THR A 37 -11.03 6.57 2.13
C THR A 37 -11.13 5.89 3.51
N PHE A 38 -10.60 4.67 3.63
CA PHE A 38 -10.54 3.99 4.92
C PHE A 38 -9.78 4.81 5.98
N GLY A 39 -8.74 5.57 5.58
CA GLY A 39 -8.00 6.44 6.48
C GLY A 39 -8.88 7.53 7.08
N ASN A 40 -9.71 8.19 6.26
CA ASN A 40 -10.67 9.19 6.74
C ASN A 40 -11.68 8.57 7.72
N ILE A 41 -12.25 7.42 7.36
CA ILE A 41 -13.27 6.75 8.17
C ILE A 41 -12.71 6.33 9.53
N ILE A 42 -11.51 5.74 9.55
CA ILE A 42 -10.85 5.33 10.80
C ILE A 42 -10.52 6.55 11.66
N SER A 43 -9.95 7.60 11.07
CA SER A 43 -9.60 8.82 11.83
C SER A 43 -10.83 9.46 12.48
N GLU A 44 -11.95 9.49 11.78
CA GLU A 44 -13.22 9.97 12.33
C GLU A 44 -13.75 9.05 13.45
N ASN A 45 -13.78 7.73 13.23
CA ASN A 45 -14.28 6.77 14.20
C ASN A 45 -13.50 6.81 15.53
N TYR A 46 -12.20 7.08 15.48
CA TYR A 46 -11.35 7.17 16.67
C TYR A 46 -11.11 8.61 17.16
N ASN A 47 -11.72 9.60 16.52
CA ASN A 47 -11.52 11.03 16.81
C ASN A 47 -10.03 11.42 16.83
N MET A 48 -9.31 11.04 15.76
CA MET A 48 -7.87 11.25 15.58
C MET A 48 -7.59 12.09 14.33
N GLU A 49 -6.42 12.73 14.27
CA GLU A 49 -5.94 13.38 13.06
C GLU A 49 -5.55 12.33 12.02
N LEU A 50 -5.82 12.57 10.73
CA LEU A 50 -5.31 11.75 9.63
C LEU A 50 -4.03 12.36 9.05
N LYS A 51 -2.96 11.55 8.97
CA LYS A 51 -1.76 11.84 8.18
C LYS A 51 -1.54 10.74 7.15
N SER A 52 -1.93 11.01 5.92
CA SER A 52 -1.68 10.11 4.80
C SER A 52 -0.41 10.50 4.06
N LEU A 53 0.53 9.56 3.98
CA LEU A 53 1.76 9.65 3.20
C LEU A 53 1.75 8.66 2.03
N SER A 54 0.55 8.17 1.70
CA SER A 54 0.32 7.30 0.55
C SER A 54 0.27 8.11 -0.73
N ARG A 55 0.80 7.55 -1.83
CA ARG A 55 0.75 8.16 -3.16
C ARG A 55 0.61 7.11 -4.25
N GLY A 56 0.03 7.50 -5.37
CA GLY A 56 -0.04 6.65 -6.55
C GLY A 56 1.36 6.23 -7.03
N GLY A 57 1.51 4.95 -7.37
CA GLY A 57 2.73 4.45 -8.00
C GLY A 57 3.90 4.13 -7.06
N LEU A 58 3.78 4.30 -5.75
CA LEU A 58 4.89 3.99 -4.83
C LEU A 58 5.25 2.49 -4.85
N ASP A 59 6.55 2.23 -4.83
CA ASP A 59 7.14 0.92 -4.59
C ASP A 59 7.39 0.68 -3.09
N ASN A 60 7.69 -0.56 -2.71
CA ASN A 60 7.87 -0.93 -1.31
C ASN A 60 9.13 -0.31 -0.66
N GLU A 61 10.17 0.04 -1.43
CA GLU A 61 11.34 0.74 -0.91
C GLU A 61 10.99 2.17 -0.53
N THR A 62 10.26 2.87 -1.40
CA THR A 62 9.80 4.24 -1.13
C THR A 62 8.81 4.29 0.04
N ILE A 63 7.89 3.32 0.14
CA ILE A 63 6.99 3.19 1.29
C ILE A 63 7.80 3.01 2.57
N PHE A 64 8.80 2.13 2.56
CA PHE A 64 9.67 1.90 3.71
C PHE A 64 10.48 3.14 4.10
N GLU A 65 11.03 3.89 3.14
CA GLU A 65 11.72 5.16 3.39
C GLU A 65 10.79 6.20 4.04
N LEU A 66 9.56 6.32 3.56
CA LEU A 66 8.56 7.21 4.16
C LEU A 66 8.27 6.84 5.61
N ILE A 67 8.13 5.54 5.90
CA ILE A 67 7.94 5.03 7.25
C ILE A 67 9.14 5.39 8.13
N TYR A 68 10.34 5.07 7.69
CA TYR A 68 11.58 5.30 8.44
C TYR A 68 11.78 6.78 8.76
N ASN A 69 11.60 7.65 7.77
CA ASN A 69 11.80 9.08 7.92
C ASN A 69 10.75 9.75 8.84
N ASN A 70 9.56 9.17 8.95
CA ASN A 70 8.48 9.71 9.79
C ASN A 70 8.36 9.02 11.16
N ALA A 71 9.03 7.90 11.36
CA ALA A 71 8.97 7.15 12.61
C ALA A 71 9.23 7.99 13.88
N PRO A 72 10.18 8.94 13.90
CA PRO A 72 10.41 9.79 15.07
C PRO A 72 9.22 10.70 15.44
N LEU A 73 8.27 10.90 14.53
CA LEU A 73 7.09 11.73 14.74
C LEU A 73 5.89 10.93 15.24
N ILE A 74 5.95 9.60 15.16
CA ILE A 74 4.86 8.68 15.52
C ILE A 74 4.93 8.37 17.00
N LYS A 75 3.84 8.60 17.71
CA LYS A 75 3.72 8.40 19.17
C LYS A 75 3.12 7.03 19.45
N GLU A 76 3.37 6.48 20.66
CA GLU A 76 2.88 5.16 21.08
C GLU A 76 1.35 4.98 20.95
N ASP A 77 0.59 6.05 21.17
CA ASP A 77 -0.86 6.03 21.07
C ASP A 77 -1.43 6.24 19.65
N ASP A 78 -0.56 6.46 18.67
CA ASP A 78 -0.96 6.61 17.29
C ASP A 78 -1.30 5.26 16.65
N ILE A 79 -2.19 5.28 15.65
CA ILE A 79 -2.50 4.13 14.79
C ILE A 79 -1.62 4.22 13.56
N VAL A 80 -0.99 3.10 13.18
CA VAL A 80 -0.15 3.01 11.98
C VAL A 80 -0.73 1.97 11.03
N ILE A 81 -1.05 2.38 9.81
CA ILE A 81 -1.59 1.51 8.77
C ILE A 81 -0.68 1.58 7.55
N ILE A 82 -0.16 0.43 7.13
CA ILE A 82 0.79 0.32 6.03
C ILE A 82 0.21 -0.59 4.96
N GLY A 83 -0.06 -0.03 3.79
CA GLY A 83 -0.45 -0.75 2.58
C GLY A 83 0.76 -0.99 1.69
N TRP A 84 1.29 -2.21 1.71
CA TRP A 84 2.40 -2.58 0.86
C TRP A 84 1.96 -2.73 -0.60
N SER A 85 2.78 -2.23 -1.51
CA SER A 85 2.56 -2.31 -2.96
C SER A 85 2.85 -3.71 -3.52
N ILE A 86 2.58 -3.90 -4.81
CA ILE A 86 2.94 -5.15 -5.50
C ILE A 86 4.45 -5.40 -5.44
N LYS A 87 4.82 -6.67 -5.31
CA LYS A 87 6.23 -7.08 -5.23
C LYS A 87 7.03 -6.77 -6.50
N GLU A 88 6.37 -6.76 -7.64
CA GLU A 88 6.97 -6.52 -8.95
C GLU A 88 7.21 -5.04 -9.27
N ARG A 89 6.95 -4.13 -8.32
CA ARG A 89 7.21 -2.71 -8.49
C ARG A 89 8.60 -2.36 -7.98
N TYR A 90 9.47 -1.91 -8.89
CA TYR A 90 10.87 -1.60 -8.61
C TYR A 90 11.16 -0.12 -8.76
N ARG A 91 12.08 0.36 -7.94
CA ARG A 91 12.65 1.69 -8.06
C ARG A 91 14.04 1.61 -8.71
N LEU A 92 14.19 2.30 -9.83
CA LEU A 92 15.46 2.37 -10.56
C LEU A 92 15.90 3.81 -10.74
N ALA A 93 17.22 4.03 -10.82
CA ALA A 93 17.76 5.33 -11.16
C ALA A 93 17.55 5.62 -12.66
N GLY A 94 16.85 6.70 -12.97
CA GLY A 94 16.69 7.20 -14.34
C GLY A 94 17.92 7.98 -14.81
N LYS A 95 17.94 8.35 -16.10
CA LYS A 95 19.05 9.08 -16.75
C LYS A 95 19.37 10.44 -16.14
N ASP A 96 18.40 11.08 -15.55
CA ASP A 96 18.46 12.43 -14.98
C ASP A 96 18.63 12.41 -13.45
N ASN A 97 19.14 11.30 -12.90
CA ASN A 97 19.29 11.07 -11.46
C ASN A 97 17.97 11.11 -10.67
N ARG A 98 16.85 10.94 -11.35
CA ARG A 98 15.55 10.76 -10.68
C ARG A 98 15.24 9.29 -10.51
N TRP A 99 14.56 8.97 -9.43
CA TRP A 99 14.02 7.64 -9.24
C TRP A 99 12.81 7.42 -10.16
N VAL A 100 12.80 6.28 -10.84
CA VAL A 100 11.69 5.85 -11.69
C VAL A 100 11.16 4.53 -11.13
N THR A 101 9.88 4.50 -10.82
CA THR A 101 9.22 3.25 -10.44
C THR A 101 8.73 2.54 -11.68
N ILE A 102 9.05 1.27 -11.83
CA ILE A 102 8.67 0.42 -12.95
C ILE A 102 7.98 -0.85 -12.50
N ILE A 103 7.09 -1.35 -13.35
CA ILE A 103 6.50 -2.69 -13.25
C ILE A 103 6.92 -3.44 -14.53
N PRO A 104 7.78 -4.48 -14.44
CA PRO A 104 8.14 -5.28 -15.61
C PRO A 104 6.90 -5.80 -16.33
N ASN A 105 6.94 -5.85 -17.65
CA ASN A 105 5.84 -6.24 -18.55
C ASN A 105 4.61 -5.32 -18.60
N TYR A 106 4.51 -4.28 -17.74
CA TYR A 106 3.39 -3.32 -17.77
C TYR A 106 3.80 -1.94 -18.25
N ASP A 107 5.09 -1.60 -18.16
CA ASP A 107 5.54 -0.24 -18.37
C ASP A 107 6.10 -0.04 -19.78
N THR A 108 5.36 0.71 -20.60
CA THR A 108 5.82 1.17 -21.92
C THR A 108 6.80 2.36 -21.81
N ASN A 109 6.97 2.96 -20.63
CA ASN A 109 7.82 4.14 -20.40
C ASN A 109 9.30 3.81 -20.14
N MET A 110 9.74 2.63 -20.52
CA MET A 110 11.14 2.19 -20.41
C MET A 110 12.14 3.04 -21.21
N SER A 111 11.65 3.92 -22.08
CA SER A 111 12.48 4.88 -22.83
C SER A 111 13.21 5.91 -21.94
N THR A 112 12.76 6.10 -20.72
CA THR A 112 13.41 6.97 -19.72
C THR A 112 14.54 6.28 -18.95
N LEU A 113 14.58 4.95 -19.01
CA LEU A 113 15.67 4.16 -18.45
C LEU A 113 16.80 4.11 -19.46
N SER A 114 18.02 4.20 -18.99
CA SER A 114 19.26 4.17 -19.76
C SER A 114 19.29 3.04 -20.81
N ASN A 115 20.25 3.05 -21.72
CA ASN A 115 20.51 2.14 -22.84
C ASN A 115 20.43 0.61 -22.58
N ILE A 116 19.82 0.18 -21.49
CA ILE A 116 19.57 -1.22 -21.16
C ILE A 116 18.33 -1.66 -21.92
N SER A 117 18.43 -2.76 -22.69
CA SER A 117 17.27 -3.31 -23.38
C SER A 117 16.21 -3.76 -22.38
N VAL A 118 14.94 -3.58 -22.72
CA VAL A 118 13.79 -4.07 -21.92
C VAL A 118 13.98 -5.54 -21.55
N LYS A 119 14.41 -6.37 -22.50
CA LYS A 119 14.66 -7.79 -22.27
C LYS A 119 15.74 -8.05 -21.21
N THR A 120 16.86 -7.34 -21.25
CA THR A 120 17.93 -7.48 -20.27
C THR A 120 17.48 -7.04 -18.88
N LEU A 121 16.68 -5.97 -18.82
CA LEU A 121 16.13 -5.48 -17.58
C LEU A 121 15.12 -6.47 -16.98
N ASP A 122 14.24 -7.03 -17.81
CA ASP A 122 13.29 -8.06 -17.38
C ASP A 122 14.01 -9.31 -16.86
N GLU A 123 15.07 -9.76 -17.51
CA GLU A 123 15.89 -10.91 -17.07
C GLU A 123 16.58 -10.61 -15.74
N VAL A 124 17.18 -9.43 -15.57
CA VAL A 124 17.84 -9.01 -14.32
C VAL A 124 16.84 -8.89 -13.19
N LEU A 125 15.69 -8.26 -13.43
CA LEU A 125 14.65 -8.08 -12.43
C LEU A 125 13.98 -9.41 -12.08
N PHE A 126 13.70 -10.27 -13.06
CA PHE A 126 13.13 -11.59 -12.83
C PHE A 126 14.04 -12.47 -11.97
N ASN A 127 15.34 -12.50 -12.26
CA ASN A 127 16.32 -13.23 -11.45
C ASN A 127 16.47 -12.65 -10.03
N ARG A 128 16.32 -11.33 -9.88
CA ARG A 128 16.34 -10.66 -8.58
C ARG A 128 15.07 -10.92 -7.77
N THR A 129 13.91 -11.09 -8.42
CA THR A 129 12.61 -11.24 -7.77
C THR A 129 12.39 -12.57 -7.09
N SER A 130 13.04 -13.64 -7.54
CA SER A 130 12.63 -14.99 -7.12
C SER A 130 13.06 -15.39 -5.70
N LEU A 131 14.11 -14.78 -5.13
CA LEU A 131 14.61 -15.17 -3.81
C LEU A 131 14.96 -13.96 -2.92
N LEU A 132 15.74 -12.98 -3.41
CA LEU A 132 16.25 -11.88 -2.60
C LEU A 132 15.18 -10.91 -2.11
N HIS A 133 14.15 -10.64 -2.91
CA HIS A 133 13.09 -9.69 -2.54
C HIS A 133 12.15 -10.20 -1.45
N VAL A 134 11.93 -11.50 -1.37
CA VAL A 134 11.08 -12.06 -0.31
C VAL A 134 11.75 -11.85 1.03
N ASP A 135 13.06 -12.14 1.11
CA ASP A 135 13.82 -12.00 2.35
C ASP A 135 13.96 -10.51 2.75
N GLU A 136 14.35 -9.62 1.83
CA GLU A 136 14.44 -8.18 2.08
C GLU A 136 13.09 -7.59 2.53
N PHE A 137 12.01 -8.06 1.94
CA PHE A 137 10.68 -7.59 2.30
C PHE A 137 10.25 -8.09 3.69
N ILE A 138 10.54 -9.36 4.01
CA ILE A 138 10.31 -9.94 5.33
C ILE A 138 11.11 -9.16 6.38
N ASP A 139 12.35 -8.82 6.11
CA ASP A 139 13.19 -8.06 7.02
C ASP A 139 12.65 -6.65 7.25
N ARG A 140 12.23 -5.94 6.20
CA ARG A 140 11.59 -4.62 6.32
C ARG A 140 10.30 -4.69 7.14
N ARG A 141 9.46 -5.67 6.88
CA ARG A 141 8.23 -5.90 7.64
C ARG A 141 8.51 -6.17 9.11
N ASN A 142 9.50 -7.00 9.41
CA ASN A 142 9.90 -7.32 10.76
C ASN A 142 10.49 -6.11 11.49
N PHE A 143 11.30 -5.32 10.80
CA PHE A 143 11.80 -4.06 11.32
C PHE A 143 10.64 -3.10 11.66
N VAL A 144 9.65 -2.98 10.80
CA VAL A 144 8.44 -2.17 11.04
C VAL A 144 7.66 -2.69 12.26
N ASN A 145 7.52 -4.02 12.42
CA ASN A 145 6.91 -4.61 13.61
C ASN A 145 7.68 -4.26 14.90
N TRP A 146 9.00 -4.31 14.83
CA TRP A 146 9.83 -3.91 15.97
C TRP A 146 9.71 -2.42 16.26
N LEU A 147 9.73 -1.58 15.21
CA LEU A 147 9.68 -0.12 15.32
C LEU A 147 8.38 0.35 15.97
N PHE A 148 7.25 -0.25 15.58
CA PHE A 148 5.91 0.13 16.06
C PHE A 148 5.30 -0.89 17.02
N ARG A 149 6.13 -1.63 17.77
CA ARG A 149 5.65 -2.68 18.71
C ARG A 149 4.72 -2.16 19.80
N ASN A 150 4.78 -0.86 20.11
CA ASN A 150 3.92 -0.20 21.10
C ASN A 150 2.70 0.51 20.46
N ASN A 151 2.58 0.46 19.12
CA ASN A 151 1.49 1.08 18.40
C ASN A 151 0.43 0.05 17.98
N LYS A 152 -0.76 0.52 17.69
CA LYS A 152 -1.74 -0.26 16.93
C LYS A 152 -1.32 -0.27 15.48
N LEU A 153 -0.57 -1.31 15.07
CA LEU A 153 -0.02 -1.47 13.74
C LEU A 153 -0.86 -2.43 12.89
N ILE A 154 -1.20 -2.02 11.67
CA ILE A 154 -1.76 -2.88 10.62
C ILE A 154 -0.84 -2.83 9.42
N GLN A 155 -0.37 -3.99 8.95
CA GLN A 155 0.33 -4.15 7.70
C GLN A 155 -0.52 -5.00 6.76
N TRP A 156 -0.81 -4.51 5.56
CA TRP A 156 -1.71 -5.15 4.60
C TRP A 156 -1.24 -4.96 3.16
N THR A 157 -1.87 -5.66 2.22
CA THR A 157 -1.67 -5.49 0.78
C THR A 157 -3.00 -5.60 0.05
N PRO A 158 -3.25 -4.81 -1.01
CA PRO A 158 -4.44 -4.94 -1.85
C PRO A 158 -4.41 -6.19 -2.74
N PHE A 159 -3.28 -6.89 -2.79
CA PHE A 159 -3.06 -8.03 -3.68
C PHE A 159 -3.11 -9.34 -2.89
N LYS A 160 -3.97 -10.24 -3.36
CA LYS A 160 -4.10 -11.58 -2.80
C LYS A 160 -2.82 -12.38 -3.08
N ASP A 161 -2.36 -13.15 -2.09
CA ASP A 161 -1.28 -14.13 -2.22
C ASP A 161 0.14 -13.60 -2.47
N GLN A 162 0.39 -12.31 -2.26
CA GLN A 162 1.75 -11.78 -2.31
C GLN A 162 2.46 -11.90 -0.95
N PHE A 163 3.63 -12.54 -0.92
CA PHE A 163 4.52 -12.66 0.25
C PHE A 163 3.92 -13.28 1.52
N GLY A 164 2.85 -14.07 1.41
CA GLY A 164 2.19 -14.61 2.61
C GLY A 164 1.59 -13.53 3.53
N PHE A 165 1.41 -12.30 3.03
CA PHE A 165 0.66 -11.27 3.73
C PHE A 165 -0.78 -11.69 3.87
N VAL A 166 -1.20 -11.57 5.05
CA VAL A 166 -2.45 -12.04 5.57
C VAL A 166 -3.65 -11.36 4.98
N PHE A 167 -3.46 -10.18 4.44
CA PHE A 167 -4.56 -9.31 4.09
C PHE A 167 -4.66 -9.03 2.61
N GLY A 168 -4.85 -10.09 1.84
CA GLY A 168 -5.54 -9.94 0.58
C GLY A 168 -7.04 -10.05 0.83
N PHE A 169 -7.73 -8.96 0.99
CA PHE A 169 -9.18 -9.01 1.13
C PHE A 169 -9.82 -9.34 -0.21
N SER A 170 -10.51 -10.47 -0.29
CA SER A 170 -11.40 -10.77 -1.40
C SER A 170 -12.73 -10.03 -1.24
N GLY A 171 -13.37 -9.69 -2.35
CA GLY A 171 -14.71 -9.09 -2.35
C GLY A 171 -14.76 -7.62 -1.92
N ILE A 172 -13.63 -6.92 -1.95
CA ILE A 172 -13.60 -5.47 -1.74
C ILE A 172 -14.07 -4.75 -3.00
N GLY A 173 -15.06 -3.89 -2.84
CA GLY A 173 -15.69 -3.17 -3.96
C GLY A 173 -14.71 -2.32 -4.78
N ARG A 174 -14.79 -2.44 -6.10
CA ARG A 174 -13.93 -1.74 -7.06
C ARG A 174 -14.71 -0.63 -7.76
N ILE A 175 -13.98 0.40 -8.24
CA ILE A 175 -14.57 1.53 -8.97
C ILE A 175 -15.32 1.03 -10.22
N GLY A 176 -14.70 0.20 -11.05
CA GLY A 176 -15.34 -0.34 -12.25
C GLY A 176 -16.61 -1.15 -11.95
N GLU A 177 -16.61 -1.90 -10.85
CA GLU A 177 -17.81 -2.65 -10.41
C GLU A 177 -18.93 -1.71 -9.95
N GLU A 178 -18.62 -0.69 -9.14
CA GLU A 178 -19.59 0.25 -8.60
C GLU A 178 -20.19 1.14 -9.69
N THR A 179 -19.39 1.58 -10.63
CA THR A 179 -19.79 2.46 -11.74
C THR A 179 -20.33 1.71 -12.96
N LYS A 180 -20.40 0.37 -12.91
CA LYS A 180 -20.74 -0.49 -14.06
C LYS A 180 -19.87 -0.22 -15.30
N ASN A 181 -18.59 0.03 -15.04
CA ASN A 181 -17.54 0.37 -16.03
C ASN A 181 -17.71 1.74 -16.72
N GLU A 182 -18.56 2.64 -16.22
CA GLU A 182 -18.54 4.04 -16.66
C GLU A 182 -17.20 4.70 -16.31
N VAL A 183 -16.60 4.33 -15.16
CA VAL A 183 -15.21 4.56 -14.83
C VAL A 183 -14.52 3.20 -14.75
N ASN A 184 -13.82 2.83 -15.82
CA ASN A 184 -13.16 1.51 -15.91
C ASN A 184 -11.83 1.52 -15.17
N ASP A 185 -11.86 1.27 -13.87
CA ASP A 185 -10.69 1.24 -13.01
C ASP A 185 -10.77 0.15 -11.93
N GLY A 186 -9.61 -0.43 -11.60
CA GLY A 186 -9.48 -1.54 -10.65
C GLY A 186 -9.22 -1.11 -9.20
N HIS A 187 -9.08 0.19 -8.91
CA HIS A 187 -8.90 0.67 -7.54
C HIS A 187 -10.17 0.54 -6.70
N TYR A 188 -10.02 0.67 -5.39
CA TYR A 188 -11.16 0.55 -4.47
C TYR A 188 -12.12 1.73 -4.63
N SER A 189 -13.40 1.41 -4.71
CA SER A 189 -14.49 2.38 -4.63
C SER A 189 -14.69 2.87 -3.19
N GLU A 190 -15.55 3.87 -2.99
CA GLU A 190 -15.97 4.29 -1.64
C GLU A 190 -16.52 3.12 -0.82
N ARG A 191 -17.35 2.27 -1.43
CA ARG A 191 -17.83 1.04 -0.80
C ARG A 191 -16.67 0.13 -0.40
N GLY A 192 -15.67 -0.01 -1.24
CA GLY A 192 -14.46 -0.78 -0.93
C GLY A 192 -13.69 -0.21 0.24
N HIS A 193 -13.53 1.11 0.31
CA HIS A 193 -12.89 1.78 1.44
C HIS A 193 -13.69 1.64 2.75
N ILE A 194 -15.03 1.67 2.71
CA ILE A 194 -15.87 1.38 3.88
C ILE A 194 -15.66 -0.06 4.35
N GLN A 195 -15.63 -1.02 3.45
CA GLN A 195 -15.37 -2.42 3.78
C GLN A 195 -13.99 -2.62 4.42
N LEU A 196 -12.95 -1.94 3.90
CA LEU A 196 -11.60 -1.95 4.50
C LEU A 196 -11.58 -1.31 5.87
N ALA A 197 -12.23 -0.15 6.03
CA ALA A 197 -12.30 0.53 7.32
C ALA A 197 -12.95 -0.35 8.40
N ASN A 198 -14.02 -1.07 8.07
CA ASN A 198 -14.68 -2.00 9.00
C ASN A 198 -13.71 -3.13 9.40
N LYS A 199 -13.05 -3.77 8.44
CA LYS A 199 -12.07 -4.83 8.70
C LYS A 199 -10.88 -4.35 9.53
N PHE A 200 -10.36 -3.16 9.24
CA PHE A 200 -9.28 -2.59 10.03
C PHE A 200 -9.75 -2.21 11.44
N THR A 201 -10.98 -1.73 11.59
CA THR A 201 -11.56 -1.46 12.92
C THR A 201 -11.69 -2.74 13.74
N GLU A 202 -12.12 -3.86 13.17
CA GLU A 202 -12.12 -5.17 13.82
C GLU A 202 -10.72 -5.53 14.34
N LEU A 203 -9.70 -5.39 13.49
CA LEU A 203 -8.30 -5.67 13.86
C LEU A 203 -7.75 -4.71 14.92
N LEU A 204 -8.12 -3.43 14.86
CA LEU A 204 -7.69 -2.44 15.85
C LEU A 204 -8.28 -2.69 17.24
N ASN A 205 -9.41 -3.40 17.31
CA ASN A 205 -10.09 -3.76 18.54
C ASN A 205 -9.75 -5.18 19.05
N ASP A 206 -9.06 -5.98 18.25
CA ASP A 206 -8.61 -7.34 18.60
C ASP A 206 -7.08 -7.40 18.61
N ASP A 207 -6.49 -7.18 19.79
CA ASP A 207 -5.04 -7.15 19.97
C ASP A 207 -4.40 -8.53 19.67
N ASP A 208 -5.07 -9.62 20.05
CA ASP A 208 -4.57 -10.98 19.82
C ASP A 208 -4.53 -11.31 18.34
N LEU A 209 -5.60 -11.02 17.62
CA LEU A 209 -5.66 -11.23 16.17
C LEU A 209 -4.63 -10.35 15.47
N ARG A 210 -4.54 -9.06 15.82
CA ARG A 210 -3.58 -8.13 15.24
C ARG A 210 -2.13 -8.57 15.47
N ASN A 211 -1.78 -8.98 16.68
CA ASN A 211 -0.45 -9.45 17.04
C ASN A 211 -0.11 -10.76 16.31
N LYS A 212 -1.05 -11.69 16.21
CA LYS A 212 -0.90 -12.92 15.45
C LYS A 212 -0.62 -12.63 13.98
N LEU A 213 -1.33 -11.68 13.39
CA LEU A 213 -1.18 -11.32 11.98
C LEU A 213 0.14 -10.60 11.69
N ASN A 214 0.65 -9.85 12.64
CA ASN A 214 1.96 -9.21 12.55
C ASN A 214 3.11 -10.17 12.91
N SER A 215 2.85 -11.36 13.46
CA SER A 215 3.88 -12.31 13.90
C SER A 215 4.60 -13.01 12.75
N MET A 216 5.88 -13.37 12.98
CA MET A 216 6.70 -14.13 12.03
C MET A 216 6.19 -15.54 11.73
N GLU A 217 5.54 -16.19 12.70
CA GLU A 217 5.02 -17.56 12.54
C GLU A 217 3.91 -17.65 11.48
N TYR A 218 3.10 -16.62 11.39
CA TYR A 218 2.03 -16.59 10.40
C TYR A 218 2.58 -16.50 8.97
N VAL A 219 3.68 -15.78 8.77
CA VAL A 219 4.34 -15.65 7.46
C VAL A 219 4.96 -16.97 7.03
N LYS A 220 5.66 -17.66 7.94
CA LYS A 220 6.32 -18.95 7.64
C LYS A 220 5.31 -20.04 7.26
N ASN A 221 4.16 -20.10 7.93
CA ASN A 221 3.16 -21.14 7.69
C ASN A 221 2.36 -20.97 6.38
N LYS A 222 2.50 -19.83 5.69
CA LYS A 222 1.86 -19.60 4.38
C LYS A 222 2.82 -19.67 3.19
N LEU A 223 4.13 -19.72 3.45
CA LEU A 223 5.16 -19.86 2.41
C LEU A 223 5.54 -21.34 2.15
N ILE A 224 4.96 -22.27 2.89
CA ILE A 224 5.02 -23.71 2.71
C ILE A 224 3.66 -24.18 2.17
#